data_f746550272816cf189395eb92fd77dc0
#
_entry.id   f746550272816cf189395eb92fd77dc0
#
_cell.length_a   1.000
_cell.length_b   1.000
_cell.length_c   1.000
_cell.angle_alpha   90.00
_cell.angle_beta   90.00
_cell.angle_gamma   90.00
#
_symmetry.space_group_name_H-M   'P 1'
#
loop_
_entity.id
_entity.type
_entity.pdbx_description
1 polymer ?
#
loop_
_entity_poly.entity_id
_entity_poly.type
_entity_poly.pdbx_seq_one_letter_code
_entity_poly.pdbx_strand_id
1 'polypeptide(L)'
;MMNRKLFSGIFGVILLFSLFFSCDRPQKSGMDFDNIDTSEDPIQTSYKSEEPIVKEIKNGHFTITPVAEYKLSGLVVSKETYSDDWNAKVSPIDLAIVWGKLADPEYEKYVSFSQRGRWYFYEYKPESPLDPNYIISHSSNNHIIPATENIGLALKTIEKKEKVMLEGFLVNLKGSSGGQPVTWMTSLTRKDTGNGSCELIYVTKVRIDTNVYE
;
A
#
# COMPACT_ATOMS: atom_id res chain seq x y z
N MET A 1 82.72 -16.66 -7.48
CA MET A 1 81.46 -17.35 -7.90
C MET A 1 80.34 -16.85 -7.01
N MET A 2 79.47 -16.01 -7.55
CA MET A 2 78.48 -15.23 -6.80
C MET A 2 77.08 -15.66 -7.22
N ASN A 3 76.42 -16.40 -6.34
CA ASN A 3 75.06 -16.90 -6.56
C ASN A 3 74.03 -15.78 -6.35
N ARG A 4 73.39 -15.31 -7.42
CA ARG A 4 72.20 -14.42 -7.38
C ARG A 4 70.93 -15.28 -7.21
N LYS A 5 70.25 -15.15 -6.08
CA LYS A 5 68.88 -15.65 -5.87
C LYS A 5 67.93 -14.64 -6.47
N LEU A 6 67.16 -15.05 -7.46
CA LEU A 6 65.98 -14.32 -7.94
C LEU A 6 64.84 -14.47 -6.94
N PHE A 7 64.36 -13.35 -6.44
CA PHE A 7 63.07 -13.24 -5.70
C PHE A 7 61.98 -12.99 -6.71
N SER A 8 61.13 -13.99 -6.92
CA SER A 8 59.88 -13.86 -7.70
C SER A 8 58.83 -13.33 -6.76
N GLY A 9 58.45 -12.04 -6.93
CA GLY A 9 57.35 -11.44 -6.23
C GLY A 9 56.03 -11.77 -6.92
N ILE A 10 55.20 -12.55 -6.26
CA ILE A 10 53.81 -12.80 -6.69
C ILE A 10 53.00 -11.55 -6.24
N PHE A 11 52.65 -10.70 -7.22
CA PHE A 11 51.66 -9.66 -7.03
C PHE A 11 50.25 -10.30 -7.01
N GLY A 12 49.72 -10.50 -5.82
CA GLY A 12 48.33 -10.90 -5.65
C GLY A 12 47.43 -9.71 -5.94
N VAL A 13 46.70 -9.76 -7.04
CA VAL A 13 45.61 -8.83 -7.35
C VAL A 13 44.42 -9.19 -6.45
N ILE A 14 44.22 -8.44 -5.39
CA ILE A 14 43.01 -8.52 -4.58
C ILE A 14 41.88 -7.85 -5.37
N LEU A 15 41.04 -8.64 -6.06
CA LEU A 15 39.76 -8.17 -6.61
C LEU A 15 38.84 -7.92 -5.42
N LEU A 16 38.69 -6.67 -5.02
CA LEU A 16 37.61 -6.22 -4.15
C LEU A 16 36.29 -6.29 -4.92
N PHE A 17 35.55 -7.39 -4.76
CA PHE A 17 34.15 -7.46 -5.10
C PHE A 17 33.38 -6.56 -4.12
N SER A 18 33.16 -5.31 -4.49
CA SER A 18 32.18 -4.46 -3.85
C SER A 18 30.79 -5.04 -4.18
N LEU A 19 30.23 -5.82 -3.28
CA LEU A 19 28.80 -6.16 -3.25
C LEU A 19 28.03 -4.85 -3.05
N PHE A 20 27.63 -4.22 -4.16
CA PHE A 20 26.62 -3.19 -4.12
C PHE A 20 25.31 -3.88 -3.70
N PHE A 21 25.01 -3.89 -2.41
CA PHE A 21 23.65 -4.04 -1.95
C PHE A 21 22.91 -2.79 -2.44
N SER A 22 22.32 -2.87 -3.61
CA SER A 22 21.31 -1.91 -4.03
C SER A 22 20.17 -2.06 -3.05
N CYS A 23 20.13 -1.19 -2.06
CA CYS A 23 18.95 -1.02 -1.22
C CYS A 23 17.91 -0.39 -2.17
N ASP A 24 16.97 -1.19 -2.66
CA ASP A 24 15.90 -0.72 -3.55
C ASP A 24 15.07 0.33 -2.82
N ARG A 25 15.42 1.60 -3.07
CA ARG A 25 14.70 2.75 -2.54
C ARG A 25 13.70 3.23 -3.58
N PRO A 26 12.51 3.65 -3.18
CA PRO A 26 11.55 4.21 -4.12
C PRO A 26 12.10 5.48 -4.75
N GLN A 27 11.88 5.62 -6.06
CA GLN A 27 12.27 6.80 -6.83
C GLN A 27 11.11 7.79 -6.82
N LYS A 28 11.38 9.02 -6.36
CA LYS A 28 10.39 10.09 -6.38
C LYS A 28 10.14 10.55 -7.81
N SER A 29 8.87 10.64 -8.20
CA SER A 29 8.46 11.26 -9.47
C SER A 29 8.33 12.77 -9.37
N GLY A 30 8.15 13.30 -8.15
CA GLY A 30 8.02 14.73 -7.87
C GLY A 30 7.94 15.04 -6.38
N MET A 31 7.76 16.32 -6.11
CA MET A 31 7.49 16.84 -4.77
C MET A 31 6.28 17.81 -4.84
N ASP A 32 5.43 17.70 -3.84
CA ASP A 32 4.29 18.58 -3.63
C ASP A 32 4.34 19.07 -2.18
N PHE A 33 4.46 20.39 -2.01
CA PHE A 33 4.66 21.03 -0.71
C PHE A 33 3.36 21.48 -0.04
N ASP A 34 2.22 21.32 -0.71
CA ASP A 34 0.93 21.59 -0.10
C ASP A 34 0.66 20.55 1.01
N ASN A 35 -0.07 20.96 2.04
CA ASN A 35 -0.50 19.99 3.04
C ASN A 35 -1.45 18.96 2.42
N ILE A 36 -1.28 17.68 2.76
CA ILE A 36 -2.30 16.68 2.44
C ILE A 36 -3.53 16.99 3.29
N ASP A 37 -4.59 17.43 2.61
CA ASP A 37 -5.87 17.65 3.28
C ASP A 37 -6.54 16.31 3.56
N THR A 38 -6.74 16.05 4.83
CA THR A 38 -7.38 14.81 5.33
C THR A 38 -8.80 15.08 5.86
N SER A 39 -9.37 16.27 5.63
CA SER A 39 -10.71 16.63 6.12
C SER A 39 -11.85 16.12 5.24
N GLU A 40 -11.57 15.89 3.97
CA GLU A 40 -12.55 15.57 2.96
C GLU A 40 -12.76 14.07 2.78
N ASP A 41 -13.97 13.71 2.37
CA ASP A 41 -14.28 12.35 1.97
C ASP A 41 -13.48 11.93 0.73
N PRO A 42 -13.14 10.63 0.57
CA PRO A 42 -12.56 10.13 -0.66
C PRO A 42 -13.41 10.42 -1.89
N ILE A 43 -12.75 10.82 -2.98
CA ILE A 43 -13.40 11.04 -4.27
C ILE A 43 -13.50 9.72 -5.00
N GLN A 44 -14.72 9.37 -5.41
CA GLN A 44 -15.02 8.16 -6.17
C GLN A 44 -15.89 8.50 -7.36
N THR A 45 -15.41 8.16 -8.57
CA THR A 45 -16.15 8.38 -9.82
C THR A 45 -16.29 7.05 -10.56
N SER A 46 -17.50 6.72 -10.97
CA SER A 46 -17.74 5.49 -11.74
C SER A 46 -16.83 5.42 -12.97
N TYR A 47 -16.19 4.29 -13.16
CA TYR A 47 -15.27 4.06 -14.28
C TYR A 47 -15.60 2.73 -14.95
N LYS A 48 -15.59 2.73 -16.26
CA LYS A 48 -15.73 1.51 -17.06
C LYS A 48 -14.46 1.34 -17.88
N SER A 49 -13.65 0.37 -17.47
CA SER A 49 -12.44 0.01 -18.24
C SER A 49 -12.84 -0.65 -19.56
N GLU A 50 -12.20 -0.26 -20.65
CA GLU A 50 -12.31 -0.94 -21.94
C GLU A 50 -11.45 -2.22 -21.93
N GLU A 51 -10.31 -2.20 -21.24
CA GLU A 51 -9.41 -3.33 -21.14
C GLU A 51 -9.03 -3.61 -19.67
N PRO A 52 -9.05 -4.89 -19.25
CA PRO A 52 -8.60 -5.28 -17.93
C PRO A 52 -7.06 -5.28 -17.86
N ILE A 53 -6.53 -5.08 -16.66
CA ILE A 53 -5.11 -5.23 -16.37
C ILE A 53 -4.83 -6.69 -16.04
N VAL A 54 -3.92 -7.33 -16.78
CA VAL A 54 -3.51 -8.70 -16.50
C VAL A 54 -2.19 -8.70 -15.72
N LYS A 55 -2.17 -9.40 -14.60
CA LYS A 55 -0.98 -9.58 -13.76
C LYS A 55 -0.64 -11.06 -13.63
N GLU A 56 0.49 -11.45 -14.18
CA GLU A 56 1.04 -12.79 -14.02
C GLU A 56 1.74 -12.95 -12.67
N ILE A 57 1.53 -14.10 -12.05
CA ILE A 57 2.22 -14.50 -10.83
C ILE A 57 2.77 -15.92 -10.97
N LYS A 58 3.66 -16.32 -10.07
CA LYS A 58 4.11 -17.70 -10.01
C LYS A 58 2.92 -18.65 -9.74
N ASN A 59 2.63 -19.55 -10.68
CA ASN A 59 1.54 -20.52 -10.63
C ASN A 59 0.13 -19.91 -10.71
N GLY A 60 -0.06 -18.82 -11.48
CA GLY A 60 -1.38 -18.26 -11.70
C GLY A 60 -1.34 -16.91 -12.41
N HIS A 61 -2.53 -16.38 -12.64
CA HIS A 61 -2.72 -15.06 -13.23
C HIS A 61 -3.92 -14.37 -12.59
N PHE A 62 -3.95 -13.05 -12.66
CA PHE A 62 -5.06 -12.24 -12.22
C PHE A 62 -5.48 -11.26 -13.31
N THR A 63 -6.78 -11.15 -13.49
CA THR A 63 -7.44 -10.10 -14.27
C THR A 63 -7.99 -9.07 -13.30
N ILE A 64 -7.48 -7.86 -13.36
CA ILE A 64 -7.85 -6.73 -12.51
C ILE A 64 -8.72 -5.81 -13.35
N THR A 65 -9.97 -5.61 -12.96
CA THR A 65 -10.95 -4.80 -13.67
C THR A 65 -11.24 -3.53 -12.87
N PRO A 66 -10.80 -2.34 -13.31
CA PRO A 66 -11.17 -1.08 -12.72
C PRO A 66 -12.69 -0.85 -12.81
N VAL A 67 -13.29 -0.38 -11.71
CA VAL A 67 -14.75 -0.13 -11.61
C VAL A 67 -15.07 1.30 -11.16
N ALA A 68 -14.12 1.98 -10.53
CA ALA A 68 -14.21 3.40 -10.20
C ALA A 68 -12.83 4.03 -10.16
N GLU A 69 -12.69 5.29 -10.58
CA GLU A 69 -11.56 6.12 -10.20
C GLU A 69 -11.67 6.44 -8.71
N TYR A 70 -10.54 6.47 -8.03
CA TYR A 70 -10.50 6.65 -6.59
C TYR A 70 -9.33 7.50 -6.14
N LYS A 71 -9.62 8.48 -5.29
CA LYS A 71 -8.63 9.31 -4.62
C LYS A 71 -8.97 9.39 -3.15
N LEU A 72 -8.04 8.98 -2.29
CA LEU A 72 -8.17 8.99 -0.85
C LEU A 72 -7.00 9.78 -0.25
N SER A 73 -7.31 10.82 0.52
CA SER A 73 -6.36 11.51 1.41
C SER A 73 -6.73 11.20 2.85
N GLY A 74 -5.76 10.80 3.67
CA GLY A 74 -6.07 10.45 5.05
C GLY A 74 -4.84 10.20 5.90
N LEU A 75 -5.10 9.91 7.17
CA LEU A 75 -4.11 9.55 8.18
C LEU A 75 -4.04 8.02 8.28
N VAL A 76 -2.86 7.44 8.15
CA VAL A 76 -2.64 6.01 8.34
C VAL A 76 -2.68 5.68 9.83
N VAL A 77 -3.67 4.91 10.27
CA VAL A 77 -3.85 4.51 11.67
C VAL A 77 -3.37 3.10 11.97
N SER A 78 -3.22 2.26 10.94
CA SER A 78 -2.61 0.93 11.03
C SER A 78 -2.10 0.49 9.66
N LYS A 79 -1.06 -0.34 9.63
CA LYS A 79 -0.49 -0.97 8.42
C LYS A 79 -0.16 -2.42 8.70
N GLU A 80 -0.51 -3.30 7.76
CA GLU A 80 -0.13 -4.71 7.75
C GLU A 80 0.53 -5.07 6.43
N THR A 81 1.51 -5.97 6.49
CA THR A 81 2.20 -6.49 5.31
C THR A 81 2.07 -8.00 5.26
N TYR A 82 1.93 -8.54 4.04
CA TYR A 82 1.68 -9.97 3.81
C TYR A 82 2.68 -10.53 2.80
N SER A 83 3.07 -11.80 2.97
CA SER A 83 4.01 -12.52 2.10
C SER A 83 3.52 -13.89 1.65
N ASP A 84 2.64 -14.53 2.40
CA ASP A 84 2.48 -15.99 2.36
C ASP A 84 1.25 -16.48 1.59
N ASP A 85 0.17 -15.71 1.52
CA ASP A 85 -1.05 -16.10 0.83
C ASP A 85 -1.09 -15.68 -0.64
N TRP A 86 -2.09 -16.15 -1.38
CA TRP A 86 -2.26 -15.73 -2.78
C TRP A 86 -2.59 -14.25 -2.91
N ASN A 87 -3.30 -13.69 -1.93
CA ASN A 87 -3.67 -12.28 -1.90
C ASN A 87 -2.42 -11.41 -1.79
N ALA A 88 -1.42 -11.84 -1.00
CA ALA A 88 -0.16 -11.13 -0.81
C ALA A 88 0.64 -10.95 -2.12
N LYS A 89 0.49 -11.87 -3.07
CA LYS A 89 1.15 -11.76 -4.39
C LYS A 89 0.61 -10.61 -5.23
N VAL A 90 -0.58 -10.15 -4.94
CA VAL A 90 -1.25 -9.06 -5.65
C VAL A 90 -1.32 -7.82 -4.78
N SER A 91 -1.77 -7.98 -3.53
CA SER A 91 -1.95 -6.92 -2.53
C SER A 91 -1.09 -7.23 -1.30
N PRO A 92 0.20 -6.85 -1.31
CA PRO A 92 1.13 -7.18 -0.24
C PRO A 92 0.98 -6.29 1.00
N ILE A 93 0.17 -5.23 0.93
CA ILE A 93 0.04 -4.22 1.99
C ILE A 93 -1.43 -3.86 2.16
N ASP A 94 -1.86 -3.81 3.40
CA ASP A 94 -3.14 -3.23 3.80
C ASP A 94 -2.89 -1.97 4.65
N LEU A 95 -3.62 -0.90 4.34
CA LEU A 95 -3.59 0.35 5.08
C LEU A 95 -4.97 0.63 5.67
N ALA A 96 -5.07 0.73 7.01
CA ALA A 96 -6.21 1.32 7.66
C ALA A 96 -6.02 2.84 7.66
N ILE A 97 -6.92 3.56 6.99
CA ILE A 97 -6.84 5.00 6.77
C ILE A 97 -8.11 5.66 7.32
N VAL A 98 -7.94 6.79 7.96
CA VAL A 98 -9.02 7.61 8.48
C VAL A 98 -8.96 9.02 7.93
N TRP A 99 -10.10 9.71 7.87
CA TRP A 99 -10.23 11.10 7.42
C TRP A 99 -11.28 11.86 8.23
N GLY A 100 -11.49 13.12 7.89
CA GLY A 100 -12.36 14.00 8.64
C GLY A 100 -11.88 14.18 10.09
N LYS A 101 -12.80 14.18 11.03
CA LYS A 101 -12.47 14.33 12.47
C LYS A 101 -11.58 13.20 13.00
N LEU A 102 -11.63 12.01 12.42
CA LEU A 102 -10.77 10.90 12.85
C LEU A 102 -9.28 11.13 12.54
N ALA A 103 -8.96 11.97 11.56
CA ALA A 103 -7.60 12.36 11.23
C ALA A 103 -7.10 13.56 12.05
N ASP A 104 -7.95 14.17 12.88
CA ASP A 104 -7.59 15.27 13.75
C ASP A 104 -7.03 14.71 15.08
N PRO A 105 -5.85 15.18 15.54
CA PRO A 105 -5.23 14.76 16.79
C PRO A 105 -6.13 14.90 18.03
N GLU A 106 -7.10 15.82 18.01
CA GLU A 106 -8.06 15.99 19.11
C GLU A 106 -8.87 14.71 19.37
N TYR A 107 -9.20 13.95 18.33
CA TYR A 107 -10.03 12.75 18.42
C TYR A 107 -9.24 11.44 18.56
N GLU A 108 -7.93 11.45 18.30
CA GLU A 108 -7.07 10.26 18.34
C GLU A 108 -7.18 9.48 19.68
N LYS A 109 -7.32 10.20 20.78
CA LYS A 109 -7.41 9.60 22.12
C LYS A 109 -8.69 8.79 22.38
N TYR A 110 -9.69 8.94 21.51
CA TYR A 110 -11.01 8.31 21.70
C TYR A 110 -11.19 7.04 20.88
N VAL A 111 -10.44 6.88 19.79
CA VAL A 111 -10.59 5.72 18.89
C VAL A 111 -9.23 5.10 18.63
N SER A 112 -9.13 3.80 18.77
CA SER A 112 -7.93 3.03 18.41
C SER A 112 -8.23 2.05 17.27
N PHE A 113 -7.24 1.84 16.41
CA PHE A 113 -7.36 0.97 15.26
C PHE A 113 -6.27 -0.10 15.28
N SER A 114 -6.61 -1.30 14.82
CA SER A 114 -5.70 -2.43 14.64
C SER A 114 -6.09 -3.24 13.41
N GLN A 115 -5.16 -4.05 12.90
CA GLN A 115 -5.40 -4.95 11.77
C GLN A 115 -4.95 -6.36 12.11
N ARG A 116 -5.61 -7.36 11.54
CA ARG A 116 -5.22 -8.76 11.58
C ARG A 116 -5.95 -9.56 10.51
N GLY A 117 -5.21 -10.33 9.70
CA GLY A 117 -5.78 -11.29 8.76
C GLY A 117 -6.68 -10.66 7.70
N ARG A 118 -6.28 -9.53 7.13
CA ARG A 118 -7.01 -8.75 6.13
C ARG A 118 -8.21 -7.96 6.67
N TRP A 119 -8.42 -7.97 7.98
CA TRP A 119 -9.47 -7.21 8.64
C TRP A 119 -8.87 -6.06 9.44
N TYR A 120 -9.62 -4.95 9.54
CA TYR A 120 -9.34 -3.91 10.53
C TYR A 120 -10.41 -3.93 11.62
N PHE A 121 -10.00 -3.48 12.79
CA PHE A 121 -10.81 -3.40 13.99
C PHE A 121 -10.64 -2.02 14.58
N TYR A 122 -11.69 -1.50 15.17
CA TYR A 122 -11.62 -0.27 15.95
C TYR A 122 -12.31 -0.46 17.30
N GLU A 123 -11.78 0.23 18.29
CA GLU A 123 -12.35 0.34 19.62
C GLU A 123 -12.49 1.82 19.92
N TYR A 124 -13.61 2.22 20.50
CA TYR A 124 -13.84 3.60 20.90
C TYR A 124 -14.27 3.67 22.34
N LYS A 125 -13.87 4.76 23.02
CA LYS A 125 -14.19 5.01 24.41
C LYS A 125 -15.64 5.47 24.57
N PRO A 126 -16.32 5.12 25.68
CA PRO A 126 -17.69 5.57 25.94
C PRO A 126 -17.87 7.09 25.93
N GLU A 127 -16.83 7.83 26.34
CA GLU A 127 -16.80 9.30 26.35
C GLU A 127 -16.44 9.93 25.01
N SER A 128 -16.29 9.13 23.95
CA SER A 128 -16.03 9.65 22.60
C SER A 128 -17.15 10.59 22.15
N PRO A 129 -16.83 11.78 21.67
CA PRO A 129 -17.82 12.67 21.10
C PRO A 129 -18.23 12.30 19.68
N LEU A 130 -17.61 11.25 19.10
CA LEU A 130 -17.90 10.77 17.76
C LEU A 130 -18.97 9.70 17.79
N ASP A 131 -19.95 9.84 16.90
CA ASP A 131 -20.96 8.81 16.66
C ASP A 131 -20.31 7.56 16.04
N PRO A 132 -20.67 6.33 16.46
CA PRO A 132 -20.15 5.10 15.86
C PRO A 132 -20.31 5.02 14.32
N ASN A 133 -21.42 5.56 13.78
CA ASN A 133 -21.62 5.61 12.34
C ASN A 133 -20.64 6.59 11.65
N TYR A 134 -20.24 7.65 12.38
CA TYR A 134 -19.19 8.54 11.89
C TYR A 134 -17.88 7.80 11.76
N ILE A 135 -17.51 7.00 12.77
CA ILE A 135 -16.27 6.20 12.75
C ILE A 135 -16.27 5.24 11.55
N ILE A 136 -17.37 4.51 11.33
CA ILE A 136 -17.51 3.58 10.20
C ILE A 136 -17.38 4.33 8.86
N SER A 137 -18.05 5.48 8.72
CA SER A 137 -18.06 6.19 7.43
C SER A 137 -16.80 7.00 7.12
N HIS A 138 -15.91 7.21 8.11
CA HIS A 138 -14.67 7.98 7.95
C HIS A 138 -13.41 7.16 8.23
N SER A 139 -13.51 5.86 8.10
CA SER A 139 -12.38 4.93 8.16
C SER A 139 -12.55 3.79 7.15
N SER A 140 -11.46 3.29 6.61
CA SER A 140 -11.47 2.14 5.72
C SER A 140 -10.23 1.27 5.88
N ASN A 141 -10.37 -0.02 5.58
CA ASN A 141 -9.25 -0.91 5.36
C ASN A 141 -9.02 -1.08 3.86
N ASN A 142 -7.88 -0.63 3.40
CA ASN A 142 -7.56 -0.57 1.98
C ASN A 142 -6.54 -1.67 1.65
N HIS A 143 -6.93 -2.63 0.82
CA HIS A 143 -6.06 -3.64 0.25
C HIS A 143 -5.36 -3.03 -0.97
N ILE A 144 -4.04 -2.87 -0.92
CA ILE A 144 -3.30 -2.10 -1.92
C ILE A 144 -2.65 -3.02 -2.95
N ILE A 145 -3.00 -2.81 -4.22
CA ILE A 145 -2.34 -3.40 -5.39
C ILE A 145 -1.45 -2.32 -6.02
N PRO A 146 -0.13 -2.38 -5.85
CA PRO A 146 0.74 -1.39 -6.48
C PRO A 146 0.79 -1.59 -8.01
N ALA A 147 0.63 -0.51 -8.77
CA ALA A 147 0.70 -0.53 -10.23
C ALA A 147 2.12 -0.83 -10.72
N THR A 148 3.13 -0.33 -10.00
CA THR A 148 4.55 -0.50 -10.32
C THR A 148 5.33 -0.98 -9.10
N GLU A 149 6.53 -1.52 -9.33
CA GLU A 149 7.46 -1.87 -8.25
C GLU A 149 7.84 -0.65 -7.43
N ASN A 150 8.03 0.51 -8.08
CA ASN A 150 8.36 1.77 -7.43
C ASN A 150 7.29 2.19 -6.41
N ILE A 151 6.02 2.12 -6.81
CA ILE A 151 4.90 2.36 -5.89
C ILE A 151 4.90 1.34 -4.74
N GLY A 152 5.17 0.07 -5.03
CA GLY A 152 5.28 -0.97 -4.01
C GLY A 152 6.39 -0.69 -2.99
N LEU A 153 7.53 -0.18 -3.44
CA LEU A 153 8.62 0.25 -2.56
C LEU A 153 8.23 1.47 -1.72
N ALA A 154 7.57 2.47 -2.33
CA ALA A 154 7.10 3.66 -1.61
C ALA A 154 6.08 3.31 -0.52
N LEU A 155 5.10 2.46 -0.83
CA LEU A 155 4.09 2.01 0.13
C LEU A 155 4.69 1.28 1.34
N LYS A 156 5.82 0.57 1.16
CA LYS A 156 6.54 -0.07 2.26
C LYS A 156 7.13 0.95 3.25
N THR A 157 7.46 2.16 2.80
CA THR A 157 8.02 3.21 3.67
C THR A 157 6.97 3.91 4.54
N ILE A 158 5.69 3.79 4.21
CA ILE A 158 4.61 4.42 4.99
C ILE A 158 4.63 3.90 6.42
N GLU A 159 4.53 4.82 7.37
CA GLU A 159 4.43 4.51 8.79
C GLU A 159 3.07 4.94 9.36
N LYS A 160 2.74 4.39 10.54
CA LYS A 160 1.55 4.81 11.29
C LYS A 160 1.67 6.30 11.65
N LYS A 161 0.58 7.04 11.55
CA LYS A 161 0.43 8.48 11.77
C LYS A 161 0.98 9.36 10.63
N GLU A 162 1.37 8.79 9.52
CA GLU A 162 1.66 9.57 8.33
C GLU A 162 0.39 9.91 7.57
N LYS A 163 0.36 11.12 7.02
CA LYS A 163 -0.64 11.55 6.04
C LYS A 163 -0.25 11.07 4.66
N VAL A 164 -1.19 10.43 3.99
CA VAL A 164 -0.98 9.92 2.63
C VAL A 164 -2.09 10.37 1.69
N MET A 165 -1.78 10.44 0.41
CA MET A 165 -2.75 10.54 -0.66
C MET A 165 -2.53 9.37 -1.61
N LEU A 166 -3.56 8.58 -1.87
CA LEU A 166 -3.58 7.48 -2.81
C LEU A 166 -4.45 7.86 -3.99
N GLU A 167 -3.96 7.69 -5.21
CA GLU A 167 -4.73 7.85 -6.44
C GLU A 167 -4.66 6.56 -7.27
N GLY A 168 -5.74 6.22 -7.94
CA GLY A 168 -5.84 5.05 -8.80
C GLY A 168 -7.28 4.60 -9.01
N PHE A 169 -7.52 3.31 -8.85
CA PHE A 169 -8.83 2.72 -9.16
C PHE A 169 -9.27 1.75 -8.07
N LEU A 170 -10.56 1.77 -7.74
CA LEU A 170 -11.21 0.63 -7.11
C LEU A 170 -11.35 -0.48 -8.14
N VAL A 171 -10.99 -1.70 -7.78
CA VAL A 171 -10.91 -2.80 -8.74
C VAL A 171 -11.57 -4.07 -8.25
N ASN A 172 -12.07 -4.86 -9.21
CA ASN A 172 -12.44 -6.25 -9.00
C ASN A 172 -11.36 -7.16 -9.57
N LEU A 173 -11.05 -8.24 -8.88
CA LEU A 173 -10.05 -9.21 -9.27
C LEU A 173 -10.66 -10.58 -9.46
N LYS A 174 -10.29 -11.22 -10.58
CA LYS A 174 -10.59 -12.63 -10.86
C LYS A 174 -9.32 -13.29 -11.41
N GLY A 175 -9.15 -14.57 -11.13
CA GLY A 175 -7.98 -15.28 -11.64
C GLY A 175 -7.83 -16.68 -11.10
N SER A 176 -6.60 -17.15 -11.07
CA SER A 176 -6.26 -18.46 -10.51
C SER A 176 -4.97 -18.38 -9.69
N SER A 177 -4.90 -19.19 -8.65
CA SER A 177 -3.69 -19.38 -7.87
C SER A 177 -3.57 -20.86 -7.48
N GLY A 178 -2.46 -21.50 -7.87
CA GLY A 178 -2.27 -22.94 -7.64
C GLY A 178 -3.35 -23.80 -8.30
N GLY A 179 -3.87 -23.37 -9.46
CA GLY A 179 -4.92 -24.08 -10.20
C GLY A 179 -6.34 -23.88 -9.64
N GLN A 180 -6.51 -23.13 -8.56
CA GLN A 180 -7.82 -22.83 -7.97
C GLN A 180 -8.31 -21.46 -8.42
N PRO A 181 -9.61 -21.34 -8.79
CA PRO A 181 -10.19 -20.03 -9.12
C PRO A 181 -10.26 -19.14 -7.89
N VAL A 182 -9.93 -17.87 -8.05
CA VAL A 182 -9.99 -16.87 -7.00
C VAL A 182 -10.73 -15.63 -7.48
N THR A 183 -11.46 -15.00 -6.57
CA THR A 183 -12.19 -13.75 -6.83
C THR A 183 -12.06 -12.85 -5.62
N TRP A 184 -11.84 -11.54 -5.87
CA TRP A 184 -11.81 -10.53 -4.83
C TRP A 184 -12.46 -9.26 -5.36
N MET A 185 -13.51 -8.79 -4.68
CA MET A 185 -14.33 -7.66 -5.11
C MET A 185 -14.07 -6.50 -4.16
N THR A 186 -13.94 -5.29 -4.72
CA THR A 186 -13.88 -4.06 -3.91
C THR A 186 -15.27 -3.68 -3.38
N SER A 187 -15.32 -3.03 -2.20
CA SER A 187 -16.48 -2.23 -1.85
C SER A 187 -16.60 -1.00 -2.74
N LEU A 188 -17.83 -0.55 -2.97
CA LEU A 188 -18.16 0.73 -3.64
C LEU A 188 -18.99 1.64 -2.72
N THR A 189 -19.13 1.29 -1.45
CA THR A 189 -19.88 2.07 -0.45
C THR A 189 -19.15 2.08 0.88
N ARG A 190 -19.33 3.15 1.66
CA ARG A 190 -18.77 3.28 3.02
C ARG A 190 -19.74 2.93 4.14
N LYS A 191 -20.89 2.36 3.79
CA LYS A 191 -21.95 1.99 4.75
C LYS A 191 -22.02 0.49 5.01
N ASP A 192 -21.26 -0.29 4.24
CA ASP A 192 -21.17 -1.73 4.42
C ASP A 192 -20.17 -2.08 5.54
N THR A 193 -20.40 -3.24 6.12
CA THR A 193 -19.58 -3.81 7.18
C THR A 193 -19.42 -5.30 6.96
N GLY A 194 -18.37 -5.88 7.51
CA GLY A 194 -18.12 -7.31 7.40
C GLY A 194 -17.40 -7.70 6.11
N ASN A 195 -17.65 -8.91 5.63
CA ASN A 195 -16.95 -9.45 4.47
C ASN A 195 -17.30 -8.70 3.19
N GLY A 196 -16.29 -8.16 2.50
CA GLY A 196 -16.46 -7.39 1.25
C GLY A 196 -16.62 -5.89 1.46
N SER A 197 -16.50 -5.37 2.70
CA SER A 197 -16.57 -3.93 3.00
C SER A 197 -15.22 -3.19 2.86
N CYS A 198 -14.15 -3.88 2.51
CA CYS A 198 -12.85 -3.24 2.29
C CYS A 198 -12.71 -2.77 0.84
N GLU A 199 -11.98 -1.69 0.66
CA GLU A 199 -11.57 -1.22 -0.65
C GLU A 199 -10.40 -2.04 -1.18
N LEU A 200 -10.46 -2.45 -2.45
CA LEU A 200 -9.36 -3.04 -3.19
C LEU A 200 -8.88 -2.01 -4.20
N ILE A 201 -7.71 -1.40 -3.94
CA ILE A 201 -7.23 -0.24 -4.69
C ILE A 201 -6.01 -0.62 -5.54
N TYR A 202 -6.12 -0.43 -6.86
CA TYR A 202 -4.98 -0.42 -7.77
C TYR A 202 -4.37 0.98 -7.76
N VAL A 203 -3.27 1.15 -7.02
CA VAL A 203 -2.64 2.46 -6.78
C VAL A 203 -1.66 2.77 -7.91
N THR A 204 -1.92 3.85 -8.63
CA THR A 204 -1.07 4.37 -9.72
C THR A 204 -0.19 5.54 -9.28
N LYS A 205 -0.56 6.19 -8.15
CA LYS A 205 0.18 7.29 -7.57
C LYS A 205 0.01 7.31 -6.06
N VAL A 206 1.10 7.53 -5.35
CA VAL A 206 1.09 7.73 -3.91
C VAL A 206 1.88 8.97 -3.54
N ARG A 207 1.33 9.79 -2.67
CA ARG A 207 2.03 10.86 -2.00
C ARG A 207 2.14 10.54 -0.51
N ILE A 208 3.37 10.67 0.00
CA ILE A 208 3.72 10.47 1.40
C ILE A 208 4.43 11.75 1.84
N ASP A 209 3.82 12.50 2.76
CA ASP A 209 4.27 13.84 3.11
C ASP A 209 4.42 14.72 1.83
N THR A 210 5.60 15.19 1.53
CA THR A 210 5.88 16.00 0.32
C THR A 210 6.33 15.17 -0.89
N ASN A 211 6.56 13.87 -0.73
CA ASN A 211 7.13 13.04 -1.79
C ASN A 211 6.05 12.34 -2.61
N VAL A 212 6.16 12.45 -3.93
CA VAL A 212 5.24 11.82 -4.90
C VAL A 212 5.96 10.68 -5.61
N TYR A 213 5.24 9.55 -5.77
CA TYR A 213 5.71 8.34 -6.45
C TYR A 213 4.64 7.85 -7.43
N GLU A 214 5.10 7.46 -8.63
CA GLU A 214 4.31 6.93 -9.75
C GLU A 214 4.95 5.67 -10.36
#